data_e2b081eb86999d3c5f6e441b562ba3f2
#
_entry.id   e2b081eb86999d3c5f6e441b562ba3f2
#
_cell.length_a   1.000
_cell.length_b   1.000
_cell.length_c   1.000
_cell.angle_alpha   90.00
_cell.angle_beta   90.00
_cell.angle_gamma   90.00
#
_symmetry.space_group_name_H-M   'P 1'
#
loop_
_entity.id
_entity.type
_entity.pdbx_description
1 polymer ?
#
loop_
_entity_poly.entity_id
_entity_poly.type
_entity_poly.pdbx_seq_one_letter_code
_entity_poly.pdbx_strand_id
1 'polypeptide(L)'
;MAESTLGARVAELRRRRGLSQKELGAAIRRSESWVSQVERDVLPVERLSVLQRLADVLGVAVRDLRPEAAEPMAADRGDGHRPGSAVFEQLRLLLTGHPALDQLFGDEADRESAVQLPELRARVDLAWQLAHESRLIEVGGSLLELIPDLEHAARAAAATQRPEVLTLLSRAYQVAATAFTRQEEVDAAWVAADRALSAAEESGDALSVVAGTYRMAQAFLRLQRLEQAEQAARVSVAALAAQAASEQPKPEVLSLYGSLQLMLAVIAATDGNRTAARTGLAAARTAADRLGEGRNDFDTEFGPTGVAVHAVAVAVELGDAGEALDTARTVDASVLSPERQARFLVDVARAHAQRRQATEALDALLNAERLTPELVHTDHRAREVVRDLLQFSGRRPAEELRELAGRAAVTP
;
A
#
# COMPACT_ATOMS: atom_id res chain seq x y z
N MET A 1 -5.59 -40.18 7.17
CA MET A 1 -6.82 -39.36 7.30
C MET A 1 -6.58 -38.14 6.47
N ALA A 2 -7.48 -37.79 5.54
CA ALA A 2 -7.31 -36.58 4.72
C ALA A 2 -7.33 -35.36 5.66
N GLU A 3 -6.32 -34.52 5.59
CA GLU A 3 -6.30 -33.25 6.31
C GLU A 3 -7.51 -32.41 5.85
N SER A 4 -8.35 -32.03 6.81
CA SER A 4 -9.53 -31.22 6.53
C SER A 4 -9.07 -29.81 6.14
N THR A 5 -9.45 -29.34 4.96
CA THR A 5 -9.13 -27.99 4.50
C THR A 5 -9.74 -26.92 5.41
N LEU A 6 -9.22 -25.68 5.36
CA LEU A 6 -9.77 -24.56 6.11
C LEU A 6 -11.27 -24.37 5.82
N GLY A 7 -11.66 -24.40 4.54
CA GLY A 7 -13.05 -24.21 4.14
C GLY A 7 -13.96 -25.31 4.69
N ALA A 8 -13.53 -26.56 4.64
CA ALA A 8 -14.28 -27.67 5.19
C ALA A 8 -14.47 -27.53 6.72
N ARG A 9 -13.43 -27.07 7.45
CA ARG A 9 -13.50 -26.81 8.89
C ARG A 9 -14.45 -25.66 9.24
N VAL A 10 -14.37 -24.57 8.50
CA VAL A 10 -15.28 -23.42 8.67
C VAL A 10 -16.72 -23.87 8.45
N ALA A 11 -17.00 -24.62 7.38
CA ALA A 11 -18.34 -25.14 7.09
C ALA A 11 -18.86 -26.08 8.19
N GLU A 12 -18.00 -26.94 8.73
CA GLU A 12 -18.35 -27.86 9.83
C GLU A 12 -18.67 -27.09 11.12
N LEU A 13 -17.81 -26.16 11.53
CA LEU A 13 -17.97 -25.37 12.75
C LEU A 13 -19.20 -24.46 12.65
N ARG A 14 -19.44 -23.85 11.50
CA ARG A 14 -20.65 -23.06 11.26
C ARG A 14 -21.92 -23.89 11.43
N ARG A 15 -21.96 -25.10 10.83
CA ARG A 15 -23.12 -26.02 10.98
C ARG A 15 -23.31 -26.44 12.43
N ARG A 16 -22.24 -26.76 13.17
CA ARG A 16 -22.28 -27.09 14.60
C ARG A 16 -22.88 -25.96 15.44
N ARG A 17 -22.65 -24.69 15.03
CA ARG A 17 -23.22 -23.49 15.64
C ARG A 17 -24.65 -23.19 15.17
N GLY A 18 -25.19 -23.93 14.22
CA GLY A 18 -26.50 -23.70 13.64
C GLY A 18 -26.65 -22.47 12.78
N LEU A 19 -25.52 -21.87 12.35
CA LEU A 19 -25.51 -20.65 11.56
C LEU A 19 -25.68 -20.97 10.06
N SER A 20 -26.46 -20.13 9.35
CA SER A 20 -26.45 -20.09 7.88
C SER A 20 -25.21 -19.36 7.37
N GLN A 21 -24.86 -19.53 6.08
CA GLN A 21 -23.76 -18.78 5.46
C GLN A 21 -24.00 -17.26 5.51
N LYS A 22 -25.26 -16.84 5.38
CA LYS A 22 -25.69 -15.45 5.49
C LYS A 22 -25.46 -14.89 6.89
N GLU A 23 -25.82 -15.63 7.93
CA GLU A 23 -25.63 -15.23 9.35
C GLU A 23 -24.16 -15.17 9.72
N LEU A 24 -23.36 -16.17 9.32
CA LEU A 24 -21.91 -16.12 9.52
C LEU A 24 -21.30 -14.92 8.78
N GLY A 25 -21.70 -14.69 7.52
CA GLY A 25 -21.25 -13.56 6.75
C GLY A 25 -21.57 -12.22 7.44
N ALA A 26 -22.80 -12.06 7.91
CA ALA A 26 -23.20 -10.86 8.64
C ALA A 26 -22.37 -10.66 9.93
N ALA A 27 -22.12 -11.73 10.69
CA ALA A 27 -21.36 -11.66 11.94
C ALA A 27 -19.89 -11.28 11.74
N ILE A 28 -19.27 -11.70 10.62
CA ILE A 28 -17.88 -11.36 10.29
C ILE A 28 -17.77 -10.16 9.33
N ARG A 29 -18.87 -9.47 9.07
CA ARG A 29 -18.96 -8.33 8.11
C ARG A 29 -18.53 -8.70 6.68
N ARG A 30 -18.96 -9.88 6.21
CA ARG A 30 -18.73 -10.37 4.84
C ARG A 30 -20.05 -10.77 4.18
N SER A 31 -20.03 -10.91 2.85
CA SER A 31 -21.20 -11.39 2.12
C SER A 31 -21.40 -12.89 2.28
N GLU A 32 -22.64 -13.37 2.07
CA GLU A 32 -22.94 -14.81 2.00
C GLU A 32 -22.10 -15.50 0.90
N SER A 33 -21.94 -14.83 -0.26
CA SER A 33 -21.12 -15.31 -1.36
C SER A 33 -19.65 -15.50 -0.95
N TRP A 34 -19.10 -14.56 -0.14
CA TRP A 34 -17.76 -14.67 0.40
C TRP A 34 -17.62 -15.92 1.28
N VAL A 35 -18.55 -16.15 2.22
CA VAL A 35 -18.54 -17.36 3.09
C VAL A 35 -18.64 -18.62 2.25
N SER A 36 -19.52 -18.63 1.24
CA SER A 36 -19.68 -19.77 0.32
C SER A 36 -18.38 -20.08 -0.45
N GLN A 37 -17.64 -19.05 -0.86
CA GLN A 37 -16.35 -19.23 -1.56
C GLN A 37 -15.27 -19.76 -0.63
N VAL A 38 -15.22 -19.28 0.61
CA VAL A 38 -14.30 -19.79 1.65
C VAL A 38 -14.59 -21.24 1.95
N GLU A 39 -15.84 -21.58 2.22
CA GLU A 39 -16.22 -22.97 2.56
C GLU A 39 -15.96 -23.98 1.43
N ARG A 40 -15.86 -23.51 0.20
CA ARG A 40 -15.50 -24.34 -0.97
C ARG A 40 -14.01 -24.28 -1.30
N ASP A 41 -13.19 -23.64 -0.45
CA ASP A 41 -11.76 -23.39 -0.69
C ASP A 41 -11.48 -22.69 -2.03
N VAL A 42 -12.44 -21.88 -2.50
CA VAL A 42 -12.29 -21.03 -3.71
C VAL A 42 -11.57 -19.74 -3.34
N LEU A 43 -11.83 -19.24 -2.15
CA LEU A 43 -11.22 -18.02 -1.63
C LEU A 43 -10.40 -18.38 -0.37
N PRO A 44 -9.07 -18.35 -0.45
CA PRO A 44 -8.23 -18.59 0.73
C PRO A 44 -8.40 -17.46 1.75
N VAL A 45 -8.42 -17.83 3.04
CA VAL A 45 -8.47 -16.88 4.14
C VAL A 45 -7.10 -16.87 4.81
N GLU A 46 -6.24 -15.95 4.40
CA GLU A 46 -4.86 -15.86 4.91
C GLU A 46 -4.69 -14.78 5.98
N ARG A 47 -5.61 -13.81 6.01
CA ARG A 47 -5.52 -12.70 6.97
C ARG A 47 -5.84 -13.17 8.38
N LEU A 48 -4.88 -13.02 9.28
CA LEU A 48 -5.03 -13.36 10.69
C LEU A 48 -6.26 -12.65 11.33
N SER A 49 -6.53 -11.39 10.94
CA SER A 49 -7.69 -10.64 11.42
C SER A 49 -9.03 -11.22 10.96
N VAL A 50 -9.10 -11.84 9.79
CA VAL A 50 -10.29 -12.53 9.29
C VAL A 50 -10.41 -13.90 9.96
N LEU A 51 -9.29 -14.63 10.10
CA LEU A 51 -9.23 -15.89 10.83
C LEU A 51 -9.64 -15.70 12.29
N GLN A 52 -9.19 -14.61 12.93
CA GLN A 52 -9.58 -14.27 14.30
C GLN A 52 -11.09 -14.04 14.40
N ARG A 53 -11.68 -13.21 13.52
CA ARG A 53 -13.13 -12.98 13.50
C ARG A 53 -13.94 -14.25 13.23
N LEU A 54 -13.46 -15.12 12.33
CA LEU A 54 -14.07 -16.44 12.12
C LEU A 54 -14.00 -17.28 13.38
N ALA A 55 -12.83 -17.35 14.02
CA ALA A 55 -12.59 -18.10 15.25
C ALA A 55 -13.49 -17.60 16.39
N ASP A 56 -13.60 -16.28 16.57
CA ASP A 56 -14.42 -15.63 17.59
C ASP A 56 -15.92 -15.98 17.40
N VAL A 57 -16.44 -15.82 16.18
CA VAL A 57 -17.85 -16.12 15.86
C VAL A 57 -18.12 -17.62 15.94
N LEU A 58 -17.19 -18.46 15.50
CA LEU A 58 -17.29 -19.91 15.57
C LEU A 58 -16.95 -20.48 16.97
N GLY A 59 -16.42 -19.66 17.89
CA GLY A 59 -16.09 -20.01 19.28
C GLY A 59 -14.99 -21.05 19.40
N VAL A 60 -13.97 -20.93 18.59
CA VAL A 60 -12.79 -21.78 18.55
C VAL A 60 -11.52 -20.93 18.57
N ALA A 61 -10.37 -21.53 18.84
CA ALA A 61 -9.11 -20.81 18.67
C ALA A 61 -8.70 -20.79 17.18
N VAL A 62 -7.94 -19.77 16.75
CA VAL A 62 -7.43 -19.65 15.36
C VAL A 62 -6.66 -20.91 14.93
N ARG A 63 -5.88 -21.50 15.85
CA ARG A 63 -5.17 -22.78 15.62
C ARG A 63 -6.10 -23.94 15.27
N ASP A 64 -7.35 -23.91 15.71
CA ASP A 64 -8.32 -24.98 15.43
C ASP A 64 -8.88 -24.83 14.00
N LEU A 65 -8.85 -23.61 13.44
CA LEU A 65 -9.16 -23.36 12.04
C LEU A 65 -7.97 -23.70 11.14
N ARG A 66 -6.77 -23.31 11.53
CA ARG A 66 -5.54 -23.51 10.76
C ARG A 66 -4.39 -23.83 11.73
N PRO A 67 -4.04 -25.12 11.92
CA PRO A 67 -2.96 -25.52 12.84
C PRO A 67 -1.60 -24.87 12.53
N GLU A 68 -1.35 -24.59 11.26
CA GLU A 68 -0.12 -23.93 10.79
C GLU A 68 -0.07 -22.43 11.12
N ALA A 69 -1.22 -21.79 11.40
CA ALA A 69 -1.28 -20.36 11.75
C ALA A 69 -0.98 -20.09 13.24
N ALA A 70 -0.69 -21.10 14.03
CA ALA A 70 -0.41 -20.99 15.47
C ALA A 70 1.05 -20.65 15.78
N GLU A 71 1.96 -20.78 14.82
CA GLU A 71 3.27 -20.17 14.94
C GLU A 71 3.15 -18.68 14.58
N PRO A 72 3.70 -17.74 15.42
CA PRO A 72 3.91 -16.40 14.93
C PRO A 72 4.70 -16.57 13.65
N MET A 73 4.21 -16.05 12.52
CA MET A 73 5.03 -15.95 11.33
C MET A 73 6.30 -15.22 11.78
N ALA A 74 7.30 -15.99 12.17
CA ALA A 74 8.67 -15.54 12.07
C ALA A 74 8.73 -15.06 10.63
N ALA A 75 8.83 -13.74 10.45
CA ALA A 75 9.05 -13.18 9.14
C ALA A 75 10.01 -14.13 8.46
N ASP A 76 9.62 -14.68 7.31
CA ASP A 76 10.47 -15.53 6.51
C ASP A 76 11.71 -14.68 6.20
N ARG A 77 12.64 -14.66 7.16
CA ARG A 77 13.99 -14.19 6.99
C ARG A 77 14.69 -15.31 6.24
N GLY A 78 14.14 -15.60 5.07
CA GLY A 78 14.88 -16.30 4.07
C GLY A 78 16.16 -15.52 3.87
N ASP A 79 17.26 -16.14 4.22
CA ASP A 79 18.65 -15.70 4.06
C ASP A 79 19.02 -15.64 2.56
N GLY A 80 18.06 -15.32 1.71
CA GLY A 80 18.19 -14.95 0.33
C GLY A 80 18.42 -13.45 0.25
N HIS A 81 19.67 -13.08 0.05
CA HIS A 81 20.12 -11.71 -0.25
C HIS A 81 19.25 -11.12 -1.35
N ARG A 82 18.15 -10.39 -0.97
CA ARG A 82 17.32 -9.66 -1.94
C ARG A 82 18.21 -8.59 -2.58
N PRO A 83 18.26 -8.47 -3.91
CA PRO A 83 18.97 -7.37 -4.55
C PRO A 83 18.45 -6.06 -3.95
N GLY A 84 19.36 -5.24 -3.39
CA GLY A 84 18.98 -3.98 -2.76
C GLY A 84 18.83 -4.00 -1.23
N SER A 85 18.86 -5.15 -0.55
CA SER A 85 18.75 -5.21 0.92
C SER A 85 19.79 -4.34 1.62
N ALA A 86 21.02 -4.30 1.14
CA ALA A 86 22.09 -3.50 1.72
C ALA A 86 21.81 -1.98 1.69
N VAL A 87 21.21 -1.45 0.62
CA VAL A 87 20.87 -0.04 0.51
C VAL A 87 19.74 0.32 1.48
N PHE A 88 18.72 -0.54 1.58
CA PHE A 88 17.62 -0.32 2.52
C PHE A 88 18.04 -0.53 3.98
N GLU A 89 18.98 -1.44 4.28
CA GLU A 89 19.59 -1.54 5.60
C GLU A 89 20.33 -0.26 5.98
N GLN A 90 21.13 0.30 5.07
CA GLN A 90 21.80 1.58 5.30
C GLN A 90 20.80 2.73 5.49
N LEU A 91 19.76 2.78 4.67
CA LEU A 91 18.70 3.79 4.81
C LEU A 91 17.94 3.63 6.14
N ARG A 92 17.69 2.41 6.59
CA ARG A 92 17.13 2.11 7.91
C ARG A 92 18.03 2.62 9.03
N LEU A 93 19.34 2.36 8.95
CA LEU A 93 20.31 2.86 9.93
C LEU A 93 20.31 4.40 9.96
N LEU A 94 20.27 5.05 8.80
CA LEU A 94 20.14 6.50 8.71
C LEU A 94 18.90 7.01 9.43
N LEU A 95 17.75 6.34 9.28
CA LEU A 95 16.51 6.72 9.97
C LEU A 95 16.55 6.43 11.48
N THR A 96 17.31 5.45 11.96
CA THR A 96 17.37 5.12 13.39
C THR A 96 18.44 5.92 14.14
N GLY A 97 19.43 6.45 13.42
CA GLY A 97 20.47 7.32 13.98
C GLY A 97 19.95 8.73 14.30
N HIS A 98 20.67 9.45 15.15
CA HIS A 98 20.50 10.88 15.27
C HIS A 98 21.42 11.56 14.25
N PRO A 99 20.88 12.21 13.22
CA PRO A 99 21.65 12.62 12.03
C PRO A 99 22.67 13.74 12.29
N ALA A 100 22.77 14.26 13.50
CA ALA A 100 23.55 15.44 13.80
C ALA A 100 24.35 15.37 15.12
N LEU A 101 24.61 14.19 15.66
CA LEU A 101 25.45 14.13 16.88
C LEU A 101 26.82 14.75 16.63
N ASP A 102 27.46 14.42 15.51
CA ASP A 102 28.76 15.00 15.14
C ASP A 102 28.69 16.52 14.91
N GLN A 103 27.56 17.02 14.41
CA GLN A 103 27.36 18.47 14.19
C GLN A 103 26.92 19.22 15.45
N LEU A 104 26.24 18.55 16.40
CA LEU A 104 25.87 19.15 17.68
C LEU A 104 27.11 19.37 18.58
N PHE A 105 28.15 18.54 18.41
CA PHE A 105 29.39 18.60 19.17
C PHE A 105 30.59 19.10 18.34
N GLY A 106 30.42 19.33 17.03
CA GLY A 106 31.43 19.87 16.13
C GLY A 106 31.51 21.41 16.15
N ASP A 107 32.63 21.97 15.66
CA ASP A 107 32.87 23.42 15.61
C ASP A 107 31.91 24.13 14.64
N GLU A 108 31.52 25.37 15.00
CA GLU A 108 30.60 26.22 14.24
C GLU A 108 31.11 26.62 12.82
N ALA A 109 32.36 26.34 12.51
CA ALA A 109 33.01 26.81 11.26
C ALA A 109 32.50 26.18 9.96
N ASP A 110 31.83 25.03 10.01
CA ASP A 110 31.25 24.33 8.82
C ASP A 110 29.81 24.74 8.49
N ARG A 111 29.24 25.72 9.20
CA ARG A 111 27.81 26.08 9.10
C ARG A 111 27.43 27.05 7.98
N GLU A 112 28.40 27.59 7.25
CA GLU A 112 28.14 28.59 6.19
C GLU A 112 28.10 27.99 4.75
N SER A 113 27.56 26.80 4.56
CA SER A 113 27.25 26.36 3.19
C SER A 113 25.92 26.99 2.77
N ALA A 114 25.94 27.83 1.74
CA ALA A 114 24.73 28.45 1.21
C ALA A 114 23.75 27.34 0.77
N VAL A 115 22.57 27.30 1.39
CA VAL A 115 21.53 26.32 1.07
C VAL A 115 21.07 26.52 -0.38
N GLN A 116 21.37 25.55 -1.25
CA GLN A 116 20.98 25.59 -2.67
C GLN A 116 19.59 24.95 -2.85
N LEU A 117 18.53 25.65 -2.47
CA LEU A 117 17.14 25.20 -2.55
C LEU A 117 16.75 24.63 -3.92
N PRO A 118 17.12 25.25 -5.07
CA PRO A 118 16.74 24.67 -6.37
C PRO A 118 17.33 23.29 -6.63
N GLU A 119 18.57 23.05 -6.18
CA GLU A 119 19.24 21.75 -6.32
C GLU A 119 18.59 20.69 -5.41
N LEU A 120 18.35 21.01 -4.14
CA LEU A 120 17.68 20.13 -3.20
C LEU A 120 16.27 19.75 -3.69
N ARG A 121 15.53 20.73 -4.23
CA ARG A 121 14.21 20.48 -4.83
C ARG A 121 14.30 19.52 -6.00
N ALA A 122 15.21 19.74 -6.94
CA ALA A 122 15.40 18.87 -8.10
C ALA A 122 15.75 17.42 -7.67
N ARG A 123 16.57 17.25 -6.64
CA ARG A 123 16.90 15.92 -6.09
C ARG A 123 15.70 15.22 -5.42
N VAL A 124 14.85 15.96 -4.71
CA VAL A 124 13.60 15.43 -4.14
C VAL A 124 12.63 15.02 -5.26
N ASP A 125 12.48 15.85 -6.30
CA ASP A 125 11.62 15.56 -7.45
C ASP A 125 12.13 14.32 -8.21
N LEU A 126 13.44 14.17 -8.39
CA LEU A 126 14.04 12.99 -8.99
C LEU A 126 13.78 11.73 -8.15
N ALA A 127 13.89 11.81 -6.81
CA ALA A 127 13.61 10.68 -5.94
C ALA A 127 12.14 10.22 -6.06
N TRP A 128 11.19 11.13 -6.18
CA TRP A 128 9.79 10.82 -6.47
C TRP A 128 9.60 10.20 -7.85
N GLN A 129 10.26 10.74 -8.88
CA GLN A 129 10.21 10.17 -10.23
C GLN A 129 10.69 8.71 -10.22
N LEU A 130 11.84 8.43 -9.61
CA LEU A 130 12.36 7.07 -9.46
C LEU A 130 11.38 6.15 -8.71
N ALA A 131 10.71 6.68 -7.68
CA ALA A 131 9.68 5.93 -6.97
C ALA A 131 8.49 5.59 -7.87
N HIS A 132 8.00 6.52 -8.70
CA HIS A 132 6.92 6.28 -9.67
C HIS A 132 7.32 5.29 -10.79
N GLU A 133 8.62 5.18 -11.08
CA GLU A 133 9.19 4.19 -12.00
C GLU A 133 9.46 2.84 -11.32
N SER A 134 9.20 2.68 -10.02
CA SER A 134 9.54 1.50 -9.18
C SER A 134 11.03 1.16 -9.14
N ARG A 135 11.92 2.12 -9.34
CA ARG A 135 13.39 1.98 -9.26
C ARG A 135 13.84 2.14 -7.81
N LEU A 136 13.38 1.25 -6.94
CA LEU A 136 13.48 1.42 -5.49
C LEU A 136 14.92 1.38 -4.97
N ILE A 137 15.81 0.61 -5.59
CA ILE A 137 17.25 0.58 -5.22
C ILE A 137 17.87 1.97 -5.45
N GLU A 138 17.56 2.61 -6.58
CA GLU A 138 18.06 3.94 -6.91
C GLU A 138 17.43 5.01 -6.01
N VAL A 139 16.16 4.86 -5.65
CA VAL A 139 15.51 5.68 -4.62
C VAL A 139 16.30 5.60 -3.32
N GLY A 140 16.60 4.39 -2.83
CA GLY A 140 17.35 4.18 -1.60
C GLY A 140 18.72 4.84 -1.65
N GLY A 141 19.47 4.64 -2.73
CA GLY A 141 20.77 5.26 -2.94
C GLY A 141 20.72 6.79 -2.94
N SER A 142 19.75 7.37 -3.64
CA SER A 142 19.56 8.83 -3.66
C SER A 142 19.22 9.40 -2.28
N LEU A 143 18.39 8.71 -1.50
CA LEU A 143 17.95 9.16 -0.18
C LEU A 143 19.07 9.11 0.88
N LEU A 144 20.05 8.20 0.73
CA LEU A 144 21.19 8.12 1.64
C LEU A 144 22.03 9.40 1.67
N GLU A 145 22.08 10.13 0.55
CA GLU A 145 22.77 11.41 0.46
C GLU A 145 21.81 12.58 0.71
N LEU A 146 20.60 12.51 0.14
CA LEU A 146 19.65 13.61 0.14
C LEU A 146 19.10 13.95 1.54
N ILE A 147 18.79 12.93 2.36
CA ILE A 147 18.23 13.16 3.70
C ILE A 147 19.23 13.88 4.61
N PRO A 148 20.50 13.46 4.74
CA PRO A 148 21.50 14.20 5.51
C PRO A 148 21.71 15.64 5.04
N ASP A 149 21.74 15.86 3.71
CA ASP A 149 21.89 17.20 3.15
C ASP A 149 20.71 18.12 3.51
N LEU A 150 19.47 17.60 3.41
CA LEU A 150 18.25 18.33 3.80
C LEU A 150 18.21 18.62 5.30
N GLU A 151 18.60 17.67 6.13
CA GLU A 151 18.66 17.86 7.58
C GLU A 151 19.72 18.89 7.96
N HIS A 152 20.89 18.87 7.29
CA HIS A 152 21.91 19.89 7.46
C HIS A 152 21.39 21.26 7.02
N ALA A 153 20.78 21.33 5.82
CA ALA A 153 20.20 22.56 5.30
C ALA A 153 19.10 23.12 6.23
N ALA A 154 18.24 22.27 6.82
CA ALA A 154 17.19 22.70 7.75
C ALA A 154 17.75 23.37 9.03
N ARG A 155 18.94 22.93 9.47
CA ARG A 155 19.63 23.54 10.62
C ARG A 155 20.35 24.85 10.26
N ALA A 156 20.96 24.90 9.08
CA ALA A 156 21.73 26.05 8.61
C ALA A 156 20.87 27.17 7.99
N ALA A 157 19.65 26.85 7.55
CA ALA A 157 18.79 27.76 6.82
C ALA A 157 18.39 29.00 7.64
N ALA A 158 18.40 30.17 6.97
CA ALA A 158 17.80 31.38 7.53
C ALA A 158 16.31 31.17 7.81
N ALA A 159 15.75 31.89 8.80
CA ALA A 159 14.36 31.75 9.23
C ALA A 159 13.34 31.87 8.07
N THR A 160 13.65 32.64 7.03
CA THR A 160 12.81 32.82 5.84
C THR A 160 12.84 31.64 4.87
N GLN A 161 13.92 30.85 4.85
CA GLN A 161 14.09 29.69 3.97
C GLN A 161 13.77 28.37 4.66
N ARG A 162 13.88 28.33 5.99
CA ARG A 162 13.69 27.13 6.80
C ARG A 162 12.36 26.39 6.53
N PRO A 163 11.20 27.07 6.43
CA PRO A 163 9.95 26.38 6.13
C PRO A 163 9.99 25.60 4.80
N GLU A 164 10.60 26.17 3.75
CA GLU A 164 10.73 25.52 2.45
C GLU A 164 11.66 24.30 2.53
N VAL A 165 12.80 24.41 3.22
CA VAL A 165 13.72 23.28 3.42
C VAL A 165 13.02 22.16 4.19
N LEU A 166 12.26 22.47 5.24
CA LEU A 166 11.49 21.51 6.02
C LEU A 166 10.39 20.83 5.19
N THR A 167 9.75 21.54 4.28
CA THR A 167 8.81 20.96 3.31
C THR A 167 9.51 19.97 2.39
N LEU A 168 10.71 20.29 1.89
CA LEU A 168 11.51 19.38 1.07
C LEU A 168 11.97 18.15 1.88
N LEU A 169 12.37 18.34 3.13
CA LEU A 169 12.76 17.26 4.04
C LEU A 169 11.56 16.32 4.31
N SER A 170 10.38 16.89 4.59
CA SER A 170 9.15 16.12 4.71
C SER A 170 8.89 15.27 3.46
N ARG A 171 9.01 15.86 2.26
CA ARG A 171 8.84 15.13 0.99
C ARG A 171 9.87 14.01 0.81
N ALA A 172 11.13 14.24 1.17
CA ALA A 172 12.17 13.19 1.13
C ALA A 172 11.84 12.01 2.08
N TYR A 173 11.39 12.29 3.31
CA TYR A 173 10.93 11.25 4.21
C TYR A 173 9.66 10.54 3.73
N GLN A 174 8.77 11.23 3.01
CA GLN A 174 7.60 10.59 2.37
C GLN A 174 8.02 9.61 1.26
N VAL A 175 9.07 9.95 0.47
CA VAL A 175 9.68 9.00 -0.50
C VAL A 175 10.22 7.78 0.24
N ALA A 176 10.97 7.98 1.32
CA ALA A 176 11.50 6.88 2.13
C ALA A 176 10.38 5.99 2.68
N ALA A 177 9.33 6.58 3.26
CA ALA A 177 8.16 5.84 3.76
C ALA A 177 7.49 5.02 2.64
N THR A 178 7.37 5.59 1.44
CA THR A 178 6.82 4.93 0.27
C THR A 178 7.70 3.76 -0.18
N ALA A 179 9.02 3.96 -0.25
CA ALA A 179 9.99 2.93 -0.66
C ALA A 179 10.00 1.76 0.34
N PHE A 180 10.07 2.03 1.64
CA PHE A 180 9.99 0.99 2.67
C PHE A 180 8.63 0.25 2.66
N THR A 181 7.53 0.97 2.45
CA THR A 181 6.20 0.35 2.31
C THR A 181 6.17 -0.65 1.15
N ARG A 182 6.85 -0.34 0.05
CA ARG A 182 6.92 -1.21 -1.14
C ARG A 182 7.88 -2.38 -0.97
N GLN A 183 8.90 -2.22 -0.13
CA GLN A 183 9.82 -3.29 0.27
C GLN A 183 9.28 -4.17 1.40
N GLU A 184 8.07 -3.88 1.88
CA GLU A 184 7.44 -4.56 3.02
C GLU A 184 8.19 -4.38 4.36
N GLU A 185 9.06 -3.35 4.44
CA GLU A 185 9.76 -2.95 5.65
C GLU A 185 8.93 -1.97 6.47
N VAL A 186 7.88 -2.49 7.08
CA VAL A 186 6.75 -1.68 7.56
C VAL A 186 7.10 -0.85 8.79
N ASP A 187 8.01 -1.32 9.66
CA ASP A 187 8.55 -0.59 10.80
C ASP A 187 9.36 0.64 10.37
N ALA A 188 10.24 0.46 9.37
CA ALA A 188 10.99 1.57 8.79
C ALA A 188 10.09 2.55 8.05
N ALA A 189 9.07 2.06 7.34
CA ALA A 189 8.06 2.89 6.69
C ALA A 189 7.32 3.79 7.68
N TRP A 190 6.96 3.26 8.85
CA TRP A 190 6.30 4.04 9.90
C TRP A 190 7.24 5.12 10.47
N VAL A 191 8.50 4.78 10.77
CA VAL A 191 9.49 5.75 11.26
C VAL A 191 9.70 6.88 10.24
N ALA A 192 9.83 6.55 8.96
CA ALA A 192 9.98 7.55 7.90
C ALA A 192 8.73 8.45 7.79
N ALA A 193 7.52 7.88 7.90
CA ALA A 193 6.28 8.64 7.89
C ALA A 193 6.14 9.58 9.09
N ASP A 194 6.57 9.16 10.29
CA ASP A 194 6.59 9.98 11.50
C ASP A 194 7.56 11.17 11.36
N ARG A 195 8.76 10.93 10.82
CA ARG A 195 9.71 12.01 10.52
C ARG A 195 9.19 12.97 9.46
N ALA A 196 8.50 12.46 8.43
CA ALA A 196 7.87 13.30 7.42
C ALA A 196 6.82 14.22 8.03
N LEU A 197 5.99 13.70 8.93
CA LEU A 197 4.98 14.47 9.63
C LEU A 197 5.62 15.54 10.53
N SER A 198 6.64 15.19 11.33
CA SER A 198 7.35 16.11 12.19
C SER A 198 7.96 17.28 11.40
N ALA A 199 8.64 16.99 10.27
CA ALA A 199 9.20 18.03 9.40
C ALA A 199 8.11 18.90 8.76
N ALA A 200 6.96 18.33 8.40
CA ALA A 200 5.81 19.08 7.91
C ALA A 200 5.22 20.02 8.96
N GLU A 201 5.06 19.57 10.20
CA GLU A 201 4.58 20.38 11.30
C GLU A 201 5.52 21.57 11.58
N GLU A 202 6.83 21.31 11.59
CA GLU A 202 7.83 22.38 11.76
C GLU A 202 7.83 23.37 10.60
N SER A 203 7.49 22.96 9.38
CA SER A 203 7.39 23.85 8.22
C SER A 203 6.22 24.83 8.31
N GLY A 204 5.18 24.49 9.09
CA GLY A 204 3.94 25.26 9.19
C GLY A 204 3.00 25.09 7.99
N ASP A 205 3.30 24.22 7.01
CA ASP A 205 2.43 23.94 5.87
C ASP A 205 1.41 22.86 6.19
N ALA A 206 0.15 23.26 6.42
CA ALA A 206 -0.93 22.36 6.76
C ALA A 206 -1.20 21.26 5.72
N LEU A 207 -1.00 21.52 4.43
CA LEU A 207 -1.20 20.50 3.40
C LEU A 207 -0.08 19.46 3.41
N SER A 208 1.15 19.86 3.69
CA SER A 208 2.27 18.93 3.92
C SER A 208 2.03 18.04 5.13
N VAL A 209 1.44 18.57 6.22
CA VAL A 209 1.02 17.77 7.40
C VAL A 209 0.00 16.71 6.98
N VAL A 210 -1.02 17.08 6.20
CA VAL A 210 -2.02 16.12 5.69
C VAL A 210 -1.37 15.07 4.78
N ALA A 211 -0.43 15.46 3.92
CA ALA A 211 0.31 14.51 3.07
C ALA A 211 1.15 13.54 3.91
N GLY A 212 1.84 14.00 4.95
CA GLY A 212 2.54 13.15 5.92
C GLY A 212 1.60 12.17 6.61
N THR A 213 0.44 12.65 7.07
CA THR A 213 -0.60 11.79 7.70
C THR A 213 -1.14 10.75 6.72
N TYR A 214 -1.28 11.09 5.43
CA TYR A 214 -1.65 10.13 4.40
C TYR A 214 -0.62 8.99 4.27
N ARG A 215 0.70 9.30 4.29
CA ARG A 215 1.76 8.28 4.28
C ARG A 215 1.74 7.42 5.54
N MET A 216 1.49 8.01 6.69
CA MET A 216 1.34 7.27 7.94
C MET A 216 0.14 6.32 7.90
N ALA A 217 -1.00 6.74 7.35
CA ALA A 217 -2.16 5.89 7.16
C ALA A 217 -1.85 4.71 6.21
N GLN A 218 -1.05 4.93 5.15
CA GLN A 218 -0.57 3.86 4.28
C GLN A 218 0.29 2.83 5.05
N ALA A 219 1.22 3.29 5.88
CA ALA A 219 2.05 2.41 6.71
C ALA A 219 1.19 1.59 7.69
N PHE A 220 0.23 2.22 8.37
CA PHE A 220 -0.70 1.51 9.26
C PHE A 220 -1.55 0.47 8.50
N LEU A 221 -2.01 0.79 7.30
CA LEU A 221 -2.77 -0.16 6.47
C LEU A 221 -1.91 -1.39 6.13
N ARG A 222 -0.64 -1.21 5.84
CA ARG A 222 0.30 -2.32 5.59
C ARG A 222 0.59 -3.13 6.86
N LEU A 223 0.68 -2.49 8.01
CA LEU A 223 0.76 -3.13 9.33
C LEU A 223 -0.52 -3.86 9.75
N GLN A 224 -1.56 -3.86 8.92
CA GLN A 224 -2.90 -4.37 9.26
C GLN A 224 -3.53 -3.69 10.50
N ARG A 225 -3.07 -2.50 10.84
CA ARG A 225 -3.62 -1.66 11.90
C ARG A 225 -4.73 -0.79 11.35
N LEU A 226 -5.86 -1.43 10.99
CA LEU A 226 -6.95 -0.79 10.25
C LEU A 226 -7.58 0.38 11.01
N GLU A 227 -7.73 0.26 12.33
CA GLU A 227 -8.31 1.33 13.17
C GLU A 227 -7.44 2.58 13.17
N GLN A 228 -6.12 2.43 13.30
CA GLN A 228 -5.19 3.56 13.26
C GLN A 228 -5.13 4.21 11.88
N ALA A 229 -5.12 3.37 10.81
CA ALA A 229 -5.18 3.87 9.44
C ALA A 229 -6.47 4.65 9.18
N GLU A 230 -7.62 4.12 9.61
CA GLU A 230 -8.92 4.77 9.47
C GLU A 230 -8.98 6.09 10.24
N GLN A 231 -8.51 6.11 11.50
CA GLN A 231 -8.50 7.30 12.32
C GLN A 231 -7.66 8.41 11.70
N ALA A 232 -6.42 8.11 11.27
CA ALA A 232 -5.55 9.07 10.60
C ALA A 232 -6.20 9.64 9.33
N ALA A 233 -6.76 8.79 8.48
CA ALA A 233 -7.44 9.23 7.27
C ALA A 233 -8.70 10.07 7.57
N ARG A 234 -9.54 9.68 8.53
CA ARG A 234 -10.76 10.40 8.91
C ARG A 234 -10.50 11.79 9.46
N VAL A 235 -9.50 11.94 10.33
CA VAL A 235 -9.12 13.25 10.88
C VAL A 235 -8.67 14.18 9.76
N SER A 236 -7.86 13.68 8.84
CA SER A 236 -7.37 14.44 7.69
C SER A 236 -8.51 14.82 6.71
N VAL A 237 -9.43 13.90 6.43
CA VAL A 237 -10.64 14.19 5.62
C VAL A 237 -11.47 15.28 6.28
N ALA A 238 -11.72 15.19 7.59
CA ALA A 238 -12.50 16.18 8.32
C ALA A 238 -11.85 17.59 8.28
N ALA A 239 -10.51 17.66 8.39
CA ALA A 239 -9.77 18.90 8.28
C ALA A 239 -9.87 19.58 6.90
N LEU A 240 -9.95 18.79 5.83
CA LEU A 240 -10.04 19.30 4.45
C LEU A 240 -11.49 19.50 3.96
N ALA A 241 -12.50 18.94 4.63
CA ALA A 241 -13.87 18.83 4.11
C ALA A 241 -14.48 20.18 3.71
N ALA A 242 -14.36 21.21 4.55
CA ALA A 242 -14.89 22.52 4.26
C ALA A 242 -14.25 23.18 3.03
N GLN A 243 -12.93 23.04 2.88
CA GLN A 243 -12.18 23.59 1.75
C GLN A 243 -12.48 22.81 0.47
N ALA A 244 -12.57 21.47 0.55
CA ALA A 244 -12.92 20.64 -0.59
C ALA A 244 -14.35 20.87 -1.09
N ALA A 245 -15.28 21.23 -0.19
CA ALA A 245 -16.68 21.54 -0.52
C ALA A 245 -16.88 22.97 -1.04
N SER A 246 -15.89 23.87 -0.97
CA SER A 246 -16.02 25.24 -1.44
C SER A 246 -16.34 25.32 -2.95
N GLU A 247 -16.86 26.44 -3.42
CA GLU A 247 -17.16 26.62 -4.85
C GLU A 247 -15.90 26.55 -5.73
N GLN A 248 -14.78 27.06 -5.23
CA GLN A 248 -13.49 27.08 -5.90
C GLN A 248 -12.39 26.47 -5.00
N PRO A 249 -12.39 25.14 -4.82
CA PRO A 249 -11.38 24.50 -4.01
C PRO A 249 -10.02 24.54 -4.69
N LYS A 250 -8.97 24.67 -3.90
CA LYS A 250 -7.62 24.52 -4.42
C LYS A 250 -7.42 23.09 -4.95
N PRO A 251 -6.78 22.92 -6.12
CA PRO A 251 -6.50 21.59 -6.67
C PRO A 251 -5.76 20.67 -5.69
N GLU A 252 -4.80 21.21 -4.94
CA GLU A 252 -4.02 20.48 -3.93
C GLU A 252 -4.91 19.91 -2.81
N VAL A 253 -5.94 20.66 -2.41
CA VAL A 253 -6.93 20.21 -1.41
C VAL A 253 -7.78 19.08 -1.97
N LEU A 254 -8.25 19.19 -3.22
CA LEU A 254 -9.02 18.11 -3.88
C LEU A 254 -8.20 16.83 -4.03
N SER A 255 -6.92 16.97 -4.40
CA SER A 255 -6.00 15.86 -4.58
C SER A 255 -5.80 15.07 -3.28
N LEU A 256 -5.49 15.75 -2.17
CA LEU A 256 -5.34 15.11 -0.86
C LEU A 256 -6.66 14.57 -0.31
N TYR A 257 -7.74 15.35 -0.38
CA TYR A 257 -9.06 14.92 0.08
C TYR A 257 -9.52 13.65 -0.62
N GLY A 258 -9.41 13.63 -1.96
CA GLY A 258 -9.80 12.48 -2.76
C GLY A 258 -8.92 11.26 -2.50
N SER A 259 -7.60 11.45 -2.37
CA SER A 259 -6.66 10.37 -2.02
C SER A 259 -6.97 9.74 -0.66
N LEU A 260 -7.34 10.57 0.33
CA LEU A 260 -7.76 10.10 1.67
C LEU A 260 -9.11 9.36 1.61
N GLN A 261 -10.05 9.80 0.76
CA GLN A 261 -11.30 9.08 0.54
C GLN A 261 -11.06 7.71 -0.12
N LEU A 262 -10.11 7.61 -1.07
CA LEU A 262 -9.69 6.32 -1.62
C LEU A 262 -9.05 5.43 -0.55
N MET A 263 -8.22 6.01 0.32
CA MET A 263 -7.64 5.29 1.45
C MET A 263 -8.72 4.70 2.36
N LEU A 264 -9.73 5.50 2.73
CA LEU A 264 -10.88 5.04 3.53
C LEU A 264 -11.66 3.94 2.81
N ALA A 265 -11.83 4.06 1.47
CA ALA A 265 -12.48 3.01 0.68
C ALA A 265 -11.71 1.69 0.70
N VAL A 266 -10.38 1.74 0.58
CA VAL A 266 -9.51 0.54 0.66
C VAL A 266 -9.56 -0.06 2.06
N ILE A 267 -9.45 0.75 3.12
CA ILE A 267 -9.54 0.28 4.51
C ILE A 267 -10.89 -0.42 4.75
N ALA A 268 -11.98 0.22 4.32
CA ALA A 268 -13.33 -0.34 4.46
C ALA A 268 -13.49 -1.66 3.67
N ALA A 269 -12.93 -1.75 2.45
CA ALA A 269 -12.94 -2.98 1.66
C ALA A 269 -12.14 -4.09 2.35
N THR A 270 -10.97 -3.75 2.90
CA THR A 270 -10.14 -4.67 3.68
C THR A 270 -10.88 -5.20 4.91
N ASP A 271 -11.66 -4.34 5.58
CA ASP A 271 -12.54 -4.74 6.70
C ASP A 271 -13.84 -5.44 6.24
N GLY A 272 -14.11 -5.51 4.94
CA GLY A 272 -15.32 -6.08 4.35
C GLY A 272 -16.54 -5.19 4.44
N ASN A 273 -16.40 -3.93 4.81
CA ASN A 273 -17.48 -2.95 4.87
C ASN A 273 -17.77 -2.37 3.50
N ARG A 274 -18.57 -3.08 2.71
CA ARG A 274 -18.96 -2.73 1.33
C ARG A 274 -19.59 -1.33 1.23
N THR A 275 -20.47 -0.99 2.17
CA THR A 275 -21.18 0.29 2.14
C THR A 275 -20.20 1.45 2.33
N ALA A 276 -19.33 1.39 3.32
CA ALA A 276 -18.32 2.41 3.56
C ALA A 276 -17.31 2.50 2.40
N ALA A 277 -16.89 1.36 1.82
CA ALA A 277 -16.00 1.34 0.67
C ALA A 277 -16.61 2.06 -0.54
N ARG A 278 -17.87 1.80 -0.87
CA ARG A 278 -18.57 2.47 -1.96
C ARG A 278 -18.81 3.97 -1.70
N THR A 279 -19.08 4.33 -0.44
CA THR A 279 -19.21 5.75 -0.04
C THR A 279 -17.88 6.50 -0.25
N GLY A 280 -16.77 5.93 0.18
CA GLY A 280 -15.43 6.52 -0.03
C GLY A 280 -15.10 6.68 -1.52
N LEU A 281 -15.36 5.63 -2.34
CA LEU A 281 -15.16 5.71 -3.79
C LEU A 281 -16.03 6.80 -4.44
N ALA A 282 -17.29 6.95 -4.03
CA ALA A 282 -18.18 7.98 -4.57
C ALA A 282 -17.69 9.40 -4.23
N ALA A 283 -17.25 9.61 -2.98
CA ALA A 283 -16.66 10.88 -2.54
C ALA A 283 -15.36 11.20 -3.30
N ALA A 284 -14.48 10.20 -3.49
CA ALA A 284 -13.27 10.36 -4.27
C ALA A 284 -13.57 10.69 -5.73
N ARG A 285 -14.57 10.05 -6.35
CA ARG A 285 -14.99 10.34 -7.72
C ARG A 285 -15.47 11.78 -7.87
N THR A 286 -16.30 12.25 -6.96
CA THR A 286 -16.75 13.66 -6.96
C THR A 286 -15.59 14.63 -6.89
N ALA A 287 -14.56 14.36 -6.09
CA ALA A 287 -13.37 15.19 -6.01
C ALA A 287 -12.53 15.11 -7.31
N ALA A 288 -12.39 13.92 -7.88
CA ALA A 288 -11.64 13.70 -9.12
C ALA A 288 -12.30 14.35 -10.33
N ASP A 289 -13.63 14.30 -10.45
CA ASP A 289 -14.37 14.95 -11.52
C ASP A 289 -14.19 16.48 -11.52
N ARG A 290 -14.00 17.07 -10.32
CA ARG A 290 -13.68 18.50 -10.17
C ARG A 290 -12.23 18.83 -10.43
N LEU A 291 -11.31 17.91 -10.12
CA LEU A 291 -9.86 18.10 -10.31
C LEU A 291 -9.45 17.92 -11.76
N GLY A 292 -9.99 16.91 -12.45
CA GLY A 292 -9.55 16.49 -13.79
C GLY A 292 -8.28 15.63 -13.76
N GLU A 293 -7.76 15.33 -14.95
CA GLU A 293 -6.53 14.55 -15.15
C GLU A 293 -5.29 15.45 -15.22
N GLY A 294 -4.10 14.82 -15.16
CA GLY A 294 -2.82 15.44 -15.45
C GLY A 294 -2.16 16.19 -14.28
N ARG A 295 -2.68 16.02 -13.06
CA ARG A 295 -2.04 16.55 -11.85
C ARG A 295 -1.47 15.42 -11.00
N ASN A 296 -0.38 15.74 -10.30
CA ASN A 296 0.24 14.83 -9.32
C ASN A 296 0.61 15.57 -8.04
N ASP A 297 -0.35 16.27 -7.43
CA ASP A 297 -0.12 16.99 -6.19
C ASP A 297 0.22 16.00 -5.07
N PHE A 298 1.25 16.33 -4.28
CA PHE A 298 1.77 15.50 -3.18
C PHE A 298 2.12 14.06 -3.61
N ASP A 299 2.44 13.86 -4.88
CA ASP A 299 2.86 12.56 -5.40
C ASP A 299 1.83 11.43 -5.15
N THR A 300 0.54 11.80 -5.21
CA THR A 300 -0.59 10.88 -4.98
C THR A 300 -1.15 10.26 -6.25
N GLU A 301 -0.86 10.83 -7.42
CA GLU A 301 -1.43 10.46 -8.72
C GLU A 301 -2.97 10.38 -8.66
N PHE A 302 -3.58 11.34 -7.96
CA PHE A 302 -5.02 11.39 -7.81
C PHE A 302 -5.68 12.06 -9.01
N GLY A 303 -6.71 11.40 -9.54
CA GLY A 303 -7.51 11.88 -10.67
C GLY A 303 -8.56 10.84 -11.04
N PRO A 304 -9.39 11.09 -12.07
CA PRO A 304 -10.45 10.16 -12.52
C PRO A 304 -9.94 8.75 -12.80
N THR A 305 -8.83 8.61 -13.54
CA THR A 305 -8.21 7.30 -13.80
C THR A 305 -7.68 6.66 -12.51
N GLY A 306 -7.08 7.44 -11.60
CA GLY A 306 -6.65 6.96 -10.28
C GLY A 306 -7.80 6.39 -9.46
N VAL A 307 -8.98 7.04 -9.49
CA VAL A 307 -10.19 6.53 -8.84
C VAL A 307 -10.70 5.25 -9.50
N ALA A 308 -10.65 5.15 -10.82
CA ALA A 308 -11.11 3.97 -11.54
C ALA A 308 -10.25 2.72 -11.23
N VAL A 309 -8.92 2.85 -11.18
CA VAL A 309 -8.04 1.73 -10.80
C VAL A 309 -8.25 1.32 -9.33
N HIS A 310 -8.50 2.28 -8.42
CA HIS A 310 -8.84 1.96 -7.04
C HIS A 310 -10.20 1.28 -6.90
N ALA A 311 -11.18 1.59 -7.77
CA ALA A 311 -12.46 0.90 -7.79
C ALA A 311 -12.28 -0.59 -8.13
N VAL A 312 -11.35 -0.91 -9.06
CA VAL A 312 -10.97 -2.31 -9.35
C VAL A 312 -10.37 -2.97 -8.11
N ALA A 313 -9.39 -2.33 -7.47
CA ALA A 313 -8.76 -2.86 -6.26
C ALA A 313 -9.77 -3.11 -5.13
N VAL A 314 -10.68 -2.17 -4.89
CA VAL A 314 -11.76 -2.29 -3.88
C VAL A 314 -12.71 -3.45 -4.21
N ALA A 315 -13.11 -3.62 -5.47
CA ALA A 315 -13.97 -4.72 -5.89
C ALA A 315 -13.27 -6.08 -5.68
N VAL A 316 -11.98 -6.19 -6.01
CA VAL A 316 -11.16 -7.39 -5.75
C VAL A 316 -11.10 -7.70 -4.26
N GLU A 317 -10.85 -6.70 -3.40
CA GLU A 317 -10.81 -6.88 -1.95
C GLU A 317 -12.15 -7.34 -1.37
N LEU A 318 -13.27 -6.90 -1.95
CA LEU A 318 -14.62 -7.31 -1.56
C LEU A 318 -15.03 -8.68 -2.12
N GLY A 319 -14.22 -9.30 -2.99
CA GLY A 319 -14.53 -10.57 -3.65
C GLY A 319 -15.45 -10.43 -4.87
N ASP A 320 -15.63 -9.22 -5.40
CA ASP A 320 -16.48 -8.90 -6.54
C ASP A 320 -15.71 -8.96 -7.86
N ALA A 321 -15.01 -10.08 -8.11
CA ALA A 321 -14.12 -10.24 -9.27
C ALA A 321 -14.79 -9.93 -10.62
N GLY A 322 -16.09 -10.17 -10.76
CA GLY A 322 -16.86 -9.80 -11.96
C GLY A 322 -16.92 -8.29 -12.17
N GLU A 323 -17.33 -7.53 -11.14
CA GLU A 323 -17.38 -6.07 -11.16
C GLU A 323 -15.97 -5.47 -11.39
N ALA A 324 -14.93 -6.07 -10.78
CA ALA A 324 -13.55 -5.66 -10.96
C ALA A 324 -13.12 -5.76 -12.43
N LEU A 325 -13.36 -6.89 -13.09
CA LEU A 325 -12.99 -7.11 -14.48
C LEU A 325 -13.81 -6.27 -15.46
N ASP A 326 -15.11 -6.08 -15.18
CA ASP A 326 -15.97 -5.20 -16.00
C ASP A 326 -15.48 -3.75 -15.94
N THR A 327 -15.13 -3.27 -14.75
CA THR A 327 -14.52 -1.94 -14.57
C THR A 327 -13.18 -1.85 -15.26
N ALA A 328 -12.30 -2.84 -15.06
CA ALA A 328 -10.95 -2.85 -15.63
C ALA A 328 -10.93 -2.71 -17.16
N ARG A 329 -11.91 -3.26 -17.87
CA ARG A 329 -12.00 -3.12 -19.35
C ARG A 329 -12.24 -1.69 -19.82
N THR A 330 -12.76 -0.82 -18.97
CA THR A 330 -13.04 0.59 -19.29
C THR A 330 -11.92 1.55 -18.90
N VAL A 331 -10.91 1.07 -18.18
CA VAL A 331 -9.82 1.90 -17.65
C VAL A 331 -8.67 1.95 -18.64
N ASP A 332 -8.31 3.15 -19.08
CA ASP A 332 -7.01 3.40 -19.73
C ASP A 332 -5.99 3.83 -18.67
N ALA A 333 -5.22 2.87 -18.18
CA ALA A 333 -4.21 3.13 -17.16
C ALA A 333 -2.91 3.74 -17.73
N SER A 334 -2.76 3.92 -19.05
CA SER A 334 -1.53 4.39 -19.70
C SER A 334 -1.12 5.82 -19.27
N VAL A 335 -2.05 6.59 -18.75
CA VAL A 335 -1.83 7.95 -18.23
C VAL A 335 -1.18 7.97 -16.83
N LEU A 336 -1.14 6.83 -16.15
CA LEU A 336 -0.55 6.67 -14.81
C LEU A 336 0.92 6.26 -14.90
N SER A 337 1.63 6.39 -13.79
CA SER A 337 3.02 5.90 -13.69
C SER A 337 3.12 4.39 -13.95
N PRO A 338 4.29 3.91 -14.39
CA PRO A 338 4.52 2.47 -14.58
C PRO A 338 4.19 1.65 -13.32
N GLU A 339 4.48 2.18 -12.16
CA GLU A 339 4.17 1.56 -10.87
C GLU A 339 2.65 1.37 -10.67
N ARG A 340 1.87 2.41 -10.93
CA ARG A 340 0.41 2.36 -10.83
C ARG A 340 -0.21 1.41 -11.85
N GLN A 341 0.30 1.44 -13.08
CA GLN A 341 -0.12 0.51 -14.13
C GLN A 341 0.14 -0.94 -13.72
N ALA A 342 1.32 -1.24 -13.19
CA ALA A 342 1.66 -2.60 -12.76
C ALA A 342 0.79 -3.07 -11.58
N ARG A 343 0.53 -2.21 -10.58
CA ARG A 343 -0.39 -2.53 -9.48
C ARG A 343 -1.81 -2.80 -9.98
N PHE A 344 -2.30 -2.00 -10.90
CA PHE A 344 -3.60 -2.24 -11.53
C PHE A 344 -3.64 -3.62 -12.21
N LEU A 345 -2.59 -3.98 -12.96
CA LEU A 345 -2.50 -5.31 -13.59
C LEU A 345 -2.41 -6.45 -12.58
N VAL A 346 -1.75 -6.24 -11.43
CA VAL A 346 -1.77 -7.21 -10.32
C VAL A 346 -3.19 -7.38 -9.76
N ASP A 347 -3.95 -6.30 -9.59
CA ASP A 347 -5.34 -6.40 -9.14
C ASP A 347 -6.23 -7.08 -10.19
N VAL A 348 -6.01 -6.85 -11.49
CA VAL A 348 -6.67 -7.58 -12.58
C VAL A 348 -6.30 -9.07 -12.52
N ALA A 349 -5.03 -9.41 -12.31
CA ALA A 349 -4.60 -10.80 -12.14
C ALA A 349 -5.28 -11.48 -10.95
N ARG A 350 -5.40 -10.77 -9.81
CA ARG A 350 -6.13 -11.24 -8.62
C ARG A 350 -7.60 -11.52 -8.95
N ALA A 351 -8.26 -10.64 -9.71
CA ALA A 351 -9.64 -10.82 -10.13
C ALA A 351 -9.81 -12.08 -11.01
N HIS A 352 -8.90 -12.28 -11.97
CA HIS A 352 -8.88 -13.49 -12.80
C HIS A 352 -8.61 -14.75 -11.97
N ALA A 353 -7.65 -14.71 -11.03
CA ALA A 353 -7.36 -15.83 -10.14
C ALA A 353 -8.57 -16.20 -9.25
N GLN A 354 -9.29 -15.21 -8.71
CA GLN A 354 -10.54 -15.44 -7.97
C GLN A 354 -11.62 -16.15 -8.81
N ARG A 355 -11.58 -15.95 -10.14
CA ARG A 355 -12.47 -16.63 -11.08
C ARG A 355 -11.88 -17.93 -11.66
N ARG A 356 -10.71 -18.35 -11.21
CA ARG A 356 -9.96 -19.51 -11.72
C ARG A 356 -9.62 -19.43 -13.21
N GLN A 357 -9.43 -18.23 -13.72
CA GLN A 357 -8.99 -17.94 -15.08
C GLN A 357 -7.46 -17.83 -15.09
N ALA A 358 -6.79 -18.99 -15.07
CA ALA A 358 -5.34 -19.05 -14.81
C ALA A 358 -4.51 -18.41 -15.93
N THR A 359 -4.93 -18.57 -17.19
CA THR A 359 -4.22 -17.99 -18.35
C THR A 359 -4.27 -16.48 -18.31
N GLU A 360 -5.45 -15.91 -18.14
CA GLU A 360 -5.66 -14.47 -18.10
C GLU A 360 -4.96 -13.83 -16.86
N ALA A 361 -4.94 -14.54 -15.72
CA ALA A 361 -4.23 -14.08 -14.54
C ALA A 361 -2.71 -14.06 -14.77
N LEU A 362 -2.14 -15.10 -15.42
CA LEU A 362 -0.73 -15.15 -15.78
C LEU A 362 -0.36 -14.04 -16.77
N ASP A 363 -1.17 -13.84 -17.81
CA ASP A 363 -0.96 -12.79 -18.80
C ASP A 363 -0.93 -11.39 -18.16
N ALA A 364 -1.83 -11.13 -17.22
CA ALA A 364 -1.84 -9.86 -16.47
C ALA A 364 -0.58 -9.69 -15.62
N LEU A 365 -0.10 -10.75 -14.93
CA LEU A 365 1.15 -10.70 -14.17
C LEU A 365 2.38 -10.47 -15.05
N LEU A 366 2.46 -11.16 -16.20
CA LEU A 366 3.57 -10.97 -17.14
C LEU A 366 3.57 -9.57 -17.74
N ASN A 367 2.40 -8.98 -17.98
CA ASN A 367 2.29 -7.58 -18.40
C ASN A 367 2.75 -6.62 -17.28
N ALA A 368 2.38 -6.88 -16.03
CA ALA A 368 2.87 -6.12 -14.87
C ALA A 368 4.39 -6.22 -14.72
N GLU A 369 4.96 -7.42 -14.87
CA GLU A 369 6.41 -7.66 -14.80
C GLU A 369 7.18 -6.89 -15.87
N ARG A 370 6.64 -6.80 -17.09
CA ARG A 370 7.27 -6.00 -18.16
C ARG A 370 7.35 -4.51 -17.83
N LEU A 371 6.38 -3.98 -17.10
CA LEU A 371 6.38 -2.58 -16.67
C LEU A 371 7.32 -2.36 -15.48
N THR A 372 7.22 -3.21 -14.47
CA THR A 372 7.98 -3.08 -13.22
C THR A 372 8.33 -4.45 -12.64
N PRO A 373 9.45 -5.05 -13.06
CA PRO A 373 9.87 -6.36 -12.57
C PRO A 373 10.01 -6.40 -11.05
N GLU A 374 10.61 -5.36 -10.47
CA GLU A 374 10.85 -5.27 -9.04
C GLU A 374 9.53 -5.36 -8.25
N LEU A 375 8.47 -4.69 -8.68
CA LEU A 375 7.16 -4.76 -8.02
C LEU A 375 6.62 -6.18 -8.01
N VAL A 376 6.60 -6.86 -9.17
CA VAL A 376 6.01 -8.21 -9.25
C VAL A 376 6.79 -9.22 -8.42
N HIS A 377 8.12 -9.05 -8.34
CA HIS A 377 8.98 -9.96 -7.59
C HIS A 377 8.93 -9.74 -6.07
N THR A 378 8.57 -8.54 -5.60
CA THR A 378 8.60 -8.20 -4.16
C THR A 378 7.22 -8.05 -3.53
N ASP A 379 6.21 -7.61 -4.29
CA ASP A 379 4.86 -7.38 -3.73
C ASP A 379 4.19 -8.71 -3.35
N HIS A 380 3.74 -8.81 -2.10
CA HIS A 380 3.13 -10.04 -1.57
C HIS A 380 1.86 -10.45 -2.33
N ARG A 381 1.06 -9.49 -2.85
CA ARG A 381 -0.17 -9.77 -3.59
C ARG A 381 0.14 -10.42 -4.95
N ALA A 382 1.17 -9.91 -5.65
CA ALA A 382 1.63 -10.54 -6.89
C ALA A 382 2.15 -11.96 -6.64
N ARG A 383 3.00 -12.13 -5.61
CA ARG A 383 3.53 -13.44 -5.20
C ARG A 383 2.43 -14.42 -4.75
N GLU A 384 1.38 -13.91 -4.10
CA GLU A 384 0.19 -14.68 -3.72
C GLU A 384 -0.53 -15.22 -4.96
N VAL A 385 -0.77 -14.38 -5.97
CA VAL A 385 -1.36 -14.82 -7.24
C VAL A 385 -0.51 -15.89 -7.92
N VAL A 386 0.81 -15.71 -7.97
CA VAL A 386 1.73 -16.73 -8.55
C VAL A 386 1.59 -18.05 -7.80
N ARG A 387 1.52 -18.04 -6.47
CA ARG A 387 1.33 -19.23 -5.63
C ARG A 387 0.00 -19.91 -5.91
N ASP A 388 -1.08 -19.14 -5.98
CA ASP A 388 -2.41 -19.65 -6.32
C ASP A 388 -2.43 -20.32 -7.69
N LEU A 389 -1.81 -19.67 -8.69
CA LEU A 389 -1.72 -20.21 -10.04
C LEU A 389 -0.93 -21.52 -10.08
N LEU A 390 0.16 -21.65 -9.32
CA LEU A 390 0.92 -22.90 -9.20
C LEU A 390 0.04 -24.02 -8.60
N GLN A 391 -0.74 -23.72 -7.57
CA GLN A 391 -1.66 -24.68 -6.95
C GLN A 391 -2.79 -25.10 -7.91
N PHE A 392 -3.36 -24.17 -8.69
CA PHE A 392 -4.44 -24.47 -9.65
C PHE A 392 -3.96 -25.23 -10.87
N SER A 393 -2.72 -25.01 -11.30
CA SER A 393 -2.13 -25.67 -12.48
C SER A 393 -1.78 -27.15 -12.25
N GLY A 394 -1.83 -27.62 -11.02
CA GLY A 394 -1.53 -29.00 -10.66
C GLY A 394 -0.08 -29.42 -10.97
N ARG A 395 0.12 -30.69 -11.40
CA ARG A 395 1.48 -31.26 -11.55
C ARG A 395 2.31 -30.69 -12.73
N ARG A 396 1.70 -29.96 -13.66
CA ARG A 396 2.40 -29.39 -14.85
C ARG A 396 1.95 -27.94 -15.09
N PRO A 397 2.43 -26.97 -14.30
CA PRO A 397 2.20 -25.57 -14.60
C PRO A 397 2.87 -25.18 -15.93
N ALA A 398 2.33 -24.13 -16.58
CA ALA A 398 2.93 -23.55 -17.78
C ALA A 398 4.40 -23.15 -17.53
N GLU A 399 5.23 -23.20 -18.56
CA GLU A 399 6.65 -22.90 -18.43
C GLU A 399 6.87 -21.46 -17.94
N GLU A 400 6.16 -20.50 -18.53
CA GLU A 400 6.18 -19.10 -18.17
C GLU A 400 5.82 -18.84 -16.68
N LEU A 401 4.84 -19.62 -16.15
CA LEU A 401 4.48 -19.53 -14.73
C LEU A 401 5.61 -20.04 -13.82
N ARG A 402 6.30 -21.12 -14.23
CA ARG A 402 7.45 -21.64 -13.46
C ARG A 402 8.64 -20.68 -13.47
N GLU A 403 8.88 -20.05 -14.63
CA GLU A 403 9.91 -19.04 -14.77
C GLU A 403 9.61 -17.80 -13.91
N LEU A 404 8.36 -17.28 -13.97
CA LEU A 404 7.91 -16.18 -13.15
C LEU A 404 8.03 -16.51 -11.64
N ALA A 405 7.61 -17.71 -11.25
CA ALA A 405 7.75 -18.18 -9.86
C ALA A 405 9.21 -18.21 -9.40
N GLY A 406 10.12 -18.67 -10.28
CA GLY A 406 11.56 -18.63 -10.00
C GLY A 406 12.10 -17.23 -9.81
N ARG A 407 11.73 -16.27 -10.68
CA ARG A 407 12.13 -14.86 -10.56
C ARG A 407 11.56 -14.18 -9.32
N ALA A 408 10.31 -14.50 -8.97
CA ALA A 408 9.62 -13.96 -7.80
C ALA A 408 9.97 -14.70 -6.48
N ALA A 409 10.87 -15.70 -6.54
CA ALA A 409 11.23 -16.55 -5.41
C ALA A 409 10.01 -17.16 -4.69
N VAL A 410 9.01 -17.61 -5.48
CA VAL A 410 7.81 -18.30 -5.00
C VAL A 410 7.98 -19.80 -5.18
N THR A 411 7.93 -20.53 -4.09
CA THR A 411 7.86 -22.01 -4.10
C THR A 411 6.41 -22.46 -4.06
N PRO A 412 6.08 -23.63 -4.71
CA PRO A 412 4.73 -24.18 -4.72
C PRO A 412 4.18 -24.47 -3.33
#